data_0b0d4d57b0aa40d32591a686dfcfe3eb
#
_entry.id   0b0d4d57b0aa40d32591a686dfcfe3eb
#
_cell.length_a   1.000
_cell.length_b   1.000
_cell.length_c   1.000
_cell.angle_alpha   90.00
_cell.angle_beta   90.00
_cell.angle_gamma   90.00
#
_symmetry.space_group_name_H-M   'P 1'
#
loop_
_entity.id
_entity.type
_entity.pdbx_description
1 polymer ?
#
loop_
_entity_poly.entity_id
_entity_poly.type
_entity_poly.pdbx_seq_one_letter_code
_entity_poly.pdbx_strand_id
1 'polypeptide(L)'
;MAHELLRLTSKIYNTPHLITQSAFENITNYIEKRNLGLVDTDLAIADIRPRTIRELQYNQDTGVGILPVEGALSYVAHTGWCSGESASYQRILSDFKTMIEAGASVIVMDADSGGGEAYSCFQTANAMRRLADENDVKSITYVDGY
;
A
#
# COMPACT_ATOMS: atom_id res chain seq x y z
N MET A 1 -17.87 14.35 -9.78
CA MET A 1 -18.17 12.90 -9.77
C MET A 1 -17.80 12.18 -11.07
N ALA A 2 -18.30 12.57 -12.26
CA ALA A 2 -17.93 11.89 -13.53
C ALA A 2 -16.42 11.96 -13.86
N HIS A 3 -15.77 13.07 -13.56
CA HIS A 3 -14.35 13.29 -13.84
C HIS A 3 -13.42 12.39 -13.00
N GLU A 4 -13.79 12.08 -11.76
CA GLU A 4 -13.01 11.21 -10.88
C GLU A 4 -13.11 9.75 -11.29
N LEU A 5 -14.29 9.31 -11.72
CA LEU A 5 -14.49 7.96 -12.21
C LEU A 5 -13.70 7.71 -13.51
N LEU A 6 -13.64 8.68 -14.41
CA LEU A 6 -12.82 8.61 -15.63
C LEU A 6 -11.32 8.52 -15.30
N ARG A 7 -10.84 9.26 -14.30
CA ARG A 7 -9.44 9.19 -13.85
C ARG A 7 -9.12 7.83 -13.25
N LEU A 8 -9.99 7.30 -12.39
CA LEU A 8 -9.83 5.97 -11.79
C LEU A 8 -9.82 4.88 -12.87
N THR A 9 -10.81 4.90 -13.77
CA THR A 9 -10.90 3.95 -14.89
C THR A 9 -9.66 4.01 -15.76
N SER A 10 -9.22 5.22 -16.15
CA SER A 10 -8.01 5.40 -16.93
C SER A 10 -6.77 4.85 -16.21
N LYS A 11 -6.67 5.08 -14.90
CA LYS A 11 -5.56 4.59 -14.11
C LYS A 11 -5.53 3.05 -14.05
N ILE A 12 -6.68 2.42 -13.85
CA ILE A 12 -6.77 0.95 -13.75
C ILE A 12 -6.48 0.27 -15.09
N TYR A 13 -7.00 0.79 -16.21
CA TYR A 13 -6.86 0.13 -17.50
C TYR A 13 -5.60 0.54 -18.30
N ASN A 14 -5.01 1.69 -18.01
CA ASN A 14 -3.90 2.23 -18.81
C ASN A 14 -2.57 2.27 -18.06
N THR A 15 -2.51 1.75 -16.83
CA THR A 15 -1.27 1.69 -16.04
C THR A 15 -0.91 0.24 -15.75
N PRO A 16 0.35 -0.17 -15.84
CA PRO A 16 0.77 -1.50 -15.40
C PRO A 16 0.56 -1.68 -13.90
N HIS A 17 0.01 -2.83 -13.52
CA HIS A 17 -0.21 -3.20 -12.13
C HIS A 17 0.46 -4.54 -11.81
N LEU A 18 0.92 -4.67 -10.58
CA LEU A 18 1.40 -5.89 -9.95
C LEU A 18 0.41 -6.23 -8.83
N ILE A 19 -0.72 -6.82 -9.21
CA ILE A 19 -1.81 -7.15 -8.29
C ILE A 19 -2.27 -8.59 -8.49
N THR A 20 -2.87 -9.16 -7.46
CA THR A 20 -3.51 -10.47 -7.56
C THR A 20 -4.73 -10.39 -8.48
N GLN A 21 -5.08 -11.52 -9.13
CA GLN A 21 -6.24 -11.60 -10.00
C GLN A 21 -7.53 -11.23 -9.25
N SER A 22 -7.68 -11.70 -8.02
CA SER A 22 -8.85 -11.40 -7.18
C SER A 22 -8.97 -9.90 -6.87
N ALA A 23 -7.86 -9.23 -6.57
CA ALA A 23 -7.86 -7.78 -6.35
C ALA A 23 -8.25 -7.02 -7.63
N PHE A 24 -7.75 -7.43 -8.79
CA PHE A 24 -8.11 -6.84 -10.06
C PHE A 24 -9.60 -7.01 -10.38
N GLU A 25 -10.13 -8.23 -10.23
CA GLU A 25 -11.55 -8.53 -10.45
C GLU A 25 -12.46 -7.73 -9.52
N ASN A 26 -12.09 -7.57 -8.25
CA ASN A 26 -12.86 -6.76 -7.30
C ASN A 26 -12.92 -5.29 -7.73
N ILE A 27 -11.80 -4.73 -8.19
CA ILE A 27 -11.73 -3.34 -8.65
C ILE A 27 -12.56 -3.15 -9.93
N THR A 28 -12.40 -4.03 -10.91
CA THR A 28 -13.13 -3.93 -12.18
C THR A 28 -14.63 -4.10 -11.99
N ASN A 29 -15.06 -5.09 -11.21
CA ASN A 29 -16.46 -5.28 -10.85
C ASN A 29 -17.07 -4.05 -10.13
N TYR A 30 -16.30 -3.41 -9.25
CA TYR A 30 -16.75 -2.18 -8.59
C TYR A 30 -16.95 -1.04 -9.61
N ILE A 31 -15.99 -0.84 -10.52
CA ILE A 31 -16.08 0.19 -11.55
C ILE A 31 -17.28 -0.06 -12.48
N GLU A 32 -17.49 -1.30 -12.89
CA GLU A 32 -18.62 -1.67 -13.76
C GLU A 32 -19.96 -1.43 -13.08
N LYS A 33 -20.14 -1.92 -11.84
CA LYS A 33 -21.37 -1.69 -11.06
C LYS A 33 -21.65 -0.20 -10.88
N ARG A 34 -20.62 0.59 -10.65
CA ARG A 34 -20.73 2.02 -10.49
C ARG A 34 -21.09 2.72 -11.79
N ASN A 35 -20.53 2.33 -12.92
CA ASN A 35 -20.88 2.84 -14.24
C ASN A 35 -22.35 2.56 -14.60
N LEU A 36 -22.87 1.44 -14.13
CA LEU A 36 -24.28 1.05 -14.32
C LEU A 36 -25.22 1.71 -13.31
N GLY A 37 -24.72 2.54 -12.38
CA GLY A 37 -25.52 3.16 -11.32
C GLY A 37 -26.06 2.17 -10.28
N LEU A 38 -25.47 0.97 -10.21
CA LEU A 38 -25.88 -0.11 -9.30
C LEU A 38 -25.22 -0.01 -7.91
N VAL A 39 -24.28 0.91 -7.73
CA VAL A 39 -23.62 1.16 -6.44
C VAL A 39 -24.18 2.43 -5.84
N ASP A 40 -24.85 2.28 -4.71
CA ASP A 40 -25.20 3.42 -3.86
C ASP A 40 -23.92 3.94 -3.20
N THR A 41 -23.47 5.11 -3.63
CA THR A 41 -22.22 5.71 -3.19
C THR A 41 -22.20 5.98 -1.69
N ASP A 42 -23.34 6.25 -1.09
CA ASP A 42 -23.45 6.60 0.32
C ASP A 42 -23.36 5.34 1.21
N LEU A 43 -23.93 4.22 0.75
CA LEU A 43 -23.81 2.93 1.42
C LEU A 43 -22.44 2.30 1.23
N ALA A 44 -21.84 2.43 0.05
CA ALA A 44 -20.50 1.91 -0.21
C ALA A 44 -19.42 2.63 0.62
N ILE A 45 -19.60 3.92 0.91
CA ILE A 45 -18.71 4.69 1.79
C ILE A 45 -18.89 4.28 3.26
N ALA A 46 -20.11 3.95 3.68
CA ALA A 46 -20.39 3.53 5.05
C ALA A 46 -19.82 2.15 5.39
N ASP A 47 -19.68 1.26 4.40
CA ASP A 47 -19.12 -0.08 4.58
C ASP A 47 -17.59 -0.14 4.46
N ILE A 48 -16.98 0.90 3.90
CA ILE A 48 -15.54 1.08 3.94
C ILE A 48 -15.17 1.62 5.32
N ARG A 49 -15.00 0.71 6.27
CA ARG A 49 -14.38 1.08 7.54
C ARG A 49 -13.03 1.71 7.21
N PRO A 50 -12.74 2.93 7.72
CA PRO A 50 -11.40 3.44 7.61
C PRO A 50 -10.49 2.40 8.26
N ARG A 51 -9.71 1.67 7.44
CA ARG A 51 -8.64 0.84 7.98
C ARG A 51 -7.72 1.80 8.70
N THR A 52 -7.69 1.69 10.01
CA THR A 52 -6.67 2.38 10.79
C THR A 52 -5.35 1.80 10.33
N ILE A 53 -4.54 2.60 9.65
CA ILE A 53 -3.19 2.19 9.25
C ILE A 53 -2.49 1.84 10.54
N ARG A 54 -1.98 0.62 10.62
CA ARG A 54 -1.15 0.22 11.76
C ARG A 54 0.04 1.17 11.84
N GLU A 55 0.33 1.66 13.04
CA GLU A 55 1.46 2.53 13.27
C GLU A 55 2.77 1.73 13.21
N LEU A 56 3.84 2.43 12.87
CA LEU A 56 5.19 1.90 12.98
C LEU A 56 5.46 1.49 14.43
N GLN A 57 5.97 0.30 14.62
CA GLN A 57 6.33 -0.20 15.93
C GLN A 57 7.84 -0.43 15.97
N TYR A 58 8.50 0.10 16.99
CA TYR A 58 9.91 -0.12 17.23
C TYR A 58 10.16 -0.50 18.68
N ASN A 59 10.79 -1.64 18.89
CA ASN A 59 11.20 -2.10 20.19
C ASN A 59 12.70 -1.88 20.37
N GLN A 60 13.06 -0.93 21.22
CA GLN A 60 14.44 -0.54 21.47
C GLN A 60 15.26 -1.65 22.13
N ASP A 61 14.64 -2.48 22.99
CA ASP A 61 15.34 -3.56 23.71
C ASP A 61 15.79 -4.69 22.77
N THR A 62 14.99 -4.96 21.75
CA THR A 62 15.26 -6.02 20.77
C THR A 62 15.88 -5.53 19.46
N GLY A 63 15.84 -4.23 19.21
CA GLY A 63 16.24 -3.63 17.94
C GLY A 63 15.34 -4.00 16.76
N VAL A 64 14.12 -4.48 17.02
CA VAL A 64 13.17 -4.91 15.97
C VAL A 64 12.16 -3.82 15.67
N GLY A 65 12.08 -3.45 14.40
CA GLY A 65 11.05 -2.57 13.85
C GLY A 65 10.00 -3.36 13.07
N ILE A 66 8.71 -3.01 13.19
CA ILE A 66 7.62 -3.56 12.38
C ILE A 66 7.08 -2.43 11.51
N LEU A 67 7.13 -2.65 10.20
CA LEU A 67 6.66 -1.71 9.17
C LEU A 67 5.43 -2.32 8.48
N PRO A 68 4.23 -1.80 8.74
CA PRO A 68 3.02 -2.30 8.10
C PRO A 68 2.95 -1.86 6.64
N VAL A 69 2.60 -2.79 5.75
CA VAL A 69 2.38 -2.56 4.32
C VAL A 69 1.00 -3.08 3.97
N GLU A 70 -0.01 -2.21 4.02
CA GLU A 70 -1.41 -2.62 3.96
C GLU A 70 -2.16 -2.03 2.77
N GLY A 71 -3.08 -2.83 2.20
CA GLY A 71 -4.01 -2.41 1.16
C GLY A 71 -3.37 -2.23 -0.21
N ALA A 72 -4.00 -1.41 -1.06
CA ALA A 72 -3.52 -1.17 -2.42
C ALA A 72 -2.27 -0.27 -2.41
N LEU A 73 -1.24 -0.67 -3.14
CA LEU A 73 0.03 0.06 -3.22
C LEU A 73 0.00 1.07 -4.38
N SER A 74 0.44 2.28 -4.12
CA SER A 74 0.54 3.33 -5.13
C SER A 74 1.89 4.05 -5.04
N TYR A 75 2.28 4.76 -6.10
CA TYR A 75 3.52 5.54 -6.06
C TYR A 75 3.46 6.66 -5.04
N VAL A 76 2.38 7.44 -5.05
CA VAL A 76 2.14 8.56 -4.14
C VAL A 76 0.91 8.27 -3.29
N ALA A 77 0.94 8.64 -2.02
CA ALA A 77 -0.23 8.55 -1.16
C ALA A 77 -1.37 9.39 -1.74
N HIS A 78 -2.50 8.76 -1.92
CA HIS A 78 -3.73 9.44 -2.30
C HIS A 78 -4.61 9.58 -1.08
N THR A 79 -4.75 10.81 -0.60
CA THR A 79 -5.81 11.19 0.34
C THR A 79 -7.06 11.43 -0.48
N GLY A 80 -7.92 10.49 -0.59
CA GLY A 80 -9.16 10.67 -1.36
C GLY A 80 -10.03 9.44 -1.38
N TRP A 81 -11.22 9.70 -1.14
CA TRP A 81 -12.54 9.19 -1.46
C TRP A 81 -12.89 7.71 -1.24
N CYS A 82 -12.00 6.78 -1.27
CA CYS A 82 -12.33 5.36 -1.08
C CYS A 82 -11.66 4.71 0.11
N SER A 83 -11.27 5.44 1.10
CA SER A 83 -10.64 4.89 2.28
C SER A 83 -9.39 5.66 2.68
N GLY A 84 -9.05 5.55 3.89
CA GLY A 84 -7.85 5.99 4.51
C GLY A 84 -6.59 5.99 3.61
N GLU A 85 -5.53 6.53 4.11
CA GLU A 85 -4.26 6.63 3.40
C GLU A 85 -3.87 5.28 2.76
N SER A 86 -3.78 5.25 1.44
CA SER A 86 -3.23 4.10 0.73
C SER A 86 -1.74 3.98 1.06
N ALA A 87 -1.24 2.77 1.23
CA ALA A 87 0.18 2.55 1.35
C ALA A 87 0.87 3.04 0.07
N SER A 88 1.77 4.00 0.19
CA SER A 88 2.53 4.49 -0.95
C SER A 88 3.97 4.04 -0.86
N TYR A 89 4.60 3.80 -2.01
CA TYR A 89 6.01 3.45 -2.06
C TYR A 89 6.90 4.53 -1.44
N GLN A 90 6.52 5.80 -1.58
CA GLN A 90 7.24 6.91 -0.96
C GLN A 90 7.17 6.85 0.57
N ARG A 91 5.99 6.56 1.12
CA ARG A 91 5.81 6.43 2.56
C ARG A 91 6.55 5.21 3.09
N ILE A 92 6.40 4.04 2.46
CA ILE A 92 7.10 2.81 2.85
C ILE A 92 8.62 3.05 2.93
N LEU A 93 9.20 3.71 1.92
CA LEU A 93 10.62 4.03 1.91
C LEU A 93 11.01 5.02 3.01
N SER A 94 10.17 6.03 3.27
CA SER A 94 10.39 6.99 4.36
C SER A 94 10.34 6.31 5.73
N ASP A 95 9.34 5.46 5.93
CA ASP A 95 9.15 4.73 7.17
C ASP A 95 10.30 3.75 7.43
N PHE A 96 10.80 3.10 6.37
CA PHE A 96 11.96 2.23 6.44
C PHE A 96 13.23 3.01 6.87
N LYS A 97 13.44 4.21 6.33
CA LYS A 97 14.55 5.09 6.75
C LYS A 97 14.41 5.49 8.21
N THR A 98 13.21 5.88 8.63
CA THR A 98 12.93 6.26 10.02
C THR A 98 13.28 5.13 10.99
N MET A 99 13.00 3.87 10.63
CA MET A 99 13.38 2.71 11.43
C MET A 99 14.90 2.54 11.54
N ILE A 100 15.62 2.73 10.45
CA ILE A 100 17.09 2.70 10.46
C ILE A 100 17.65 3.81 11.37
N GLU A 101 17.14 5.03 11.21
CA GLU A 101 17.53 6.19 12.02
C GLU A 101 17.22 6.00 13.51
N ALA A 102 16.16 5.27 13.82
CA ALA A 102 15.82 4.89 15.20
C ALA A 102 16.74 3.82 15.79
N GLY A 103 17.61 3.20 14.97
CA GLY A 103 18.58 2.18 15.41
C GLY A 103 18.08 0.74 15.27
N ALA A 104 17.08 0.49 14.42
CA ALA A 104 16.63 -0.88 14.16
C ALA A 104 17.72 -1.71 13.51
N SER A 105 17.99 -2.89 14.07
CA SER A 105 18.88 -3.91 13.50
C SER A 105 18.14 -4.93 12.64
N VAL A 106 16.83 -5.07 12.87
CA VAL A 106 15.93 -5.90 12.07
C VAL A 106 14.66 -5.12 11.77
N ILE A 107 14.26 -5.09 10.50
CA ILE A 107 12.98 -4.50 10.08
C ILE A 107 12.12 -5.61 9.47
N VAL A 108 10.95 -5.84 10.07
CA VAL A 108 9.94 -6.77 9.58
C VAL A 108 8.88 -5.97 8.83
N MET A 109 8.78 -6.18 7.53
CA MET A 109 7.67 -5.66 6.73
C MET A 109 6.49 -6.62 6.86
N ASP A 110 5.44 -6.17 7.51
CA ASP A 110 4.20 -6.95 7.72
C ASP A 110 3.22 -6.59 6.60
N ALA A 111 3.17 -7.46 5.57
CA ALA A 111 2.48 -7.20 4.31
C ALA A 111 1.11 -7.88 4.26
N ASP A 112 0.05 -7.05 4.24
CA ASP A 112 -1.33 -7.42 3.97
C ASP A 112 -1.84 -6.63 2.76
N SER A 113 -1.37 -7.00 1.57
CA SER A 113 -1.59 -6.26 0.34
C SER A 113 -1.80 -7.18 -0.85
N GLY A 114 -2.86 -6.94 -1.60
CA GLY A 114 -3.07 -7.56 -2.91
C GLY A 114 -2.20 -6.97 -4.03
N GLY A 115 -1.28 -6.08 -3.70
CA GLY A 115 -0.43 -5.38 -4.66
C GLY A 115 -0.95 -4.02 -5.08
N GLY A 116 -0.51 -3.52 -6.24
CA GLY A 116 -0.90 -2.20 -6.74
C GLY A 116 -0.16 -1.76 -8.00
N GLU A 117 0.18 -0.49 -8.09
CA GLU A 117 0.91 0.08 -9.23
C GLU A 117 2.28 -0.57 -9.39
N ALA A 118 2.63 -0.96 -10.63
CA ALA A 118 3.96 -1.47 -10.94
C ALA A 118 5.02 -0.35 -10.95
N TYR A 119 4.58 0.88 -11.21
CA TYR A 119 5.48 2.03 -11.26
C TYR A 119 6.16 2.28 -9.92
N SER A 120 7.47 2.39 -9.95
CA SER A 120 8.34 2.59 -8.80
C SER A 120 8.44 1.44 -7.78
N CYS A 121 7.75 0.32 -7.97
CA CYS A 121 7.84 -0.84 -7.08
C CYS A 121 9.29 -1.35 -6.95
N PHE A 122 9.91 -1.67 -8.08
CA PHE A 122 11.29 -2.20 -8.09
C PHE A 122 12.33 -1.17 -7.64
N GLN A 123 12.13 0.10 -7.99
CA GLN A 123 13.03 1.17 -7.54
C GLN A 123 13.00 1.32 -6.01
N THR A 124 11.81 1.25 -5.42
CA THR A 124 11.62 1.31 -3.97
C THR A 124 12.25 0.09 -3.29
N ALA A 125 11.98 -1.12 -3.79
CA ALA A 125 12.56 -2.33 -3.24
C ALA A 125 14.11 -2.31 -3.30
N ASN A 126 14.68 -1.88 -4.42
CA ASN A 126 16.14 -1.74 -4.56
C ASN A 126 16.72 -0.66 -3.64
N ALA A 127 16.00 0.45 -3.42
CA ALA A 127 16.42 1.50 -2.50
C ALA A 127 16.42 0.99 -1.05
N MET A 128 15.38 0.26 -0.64
CA MET A 128 15.29 -0.33 0.69
C MET A 128 16.40 -1.36 0.92
N ARG A 129 16.65 -2.24 -0.07
CA ARG A 129 17.73 -3.23 0.01
C ARG A 129 19.08 -2.56 0.19
N ARG A 130 19.39 -1.55 -0.62
CA ARG A 130 20.63 -0.79 -0.51
C ARG A 130 20.78 -0.13 0.86
N LEU A 131 19.72 0.51 1.37
CA LEU A 131 19.72 1.10 2.70
C LEU A 131 19.97 0.07 3.81
N ALA A 132 19.36 -1.11 3.69
CA ALA A 132 19.56 -2.19 4.62
C ALA A 132 21.03 -2.67 4.60
N ASP A 133 21.60 -2.88 3.42
CA ASP A 133 23.00 -3.31 3.24
C ASP A 133 23.99 -2.25 3.75
N GLU A 134 23.75 -0.96 3.47
CA GLU A 134 24.60 0.15 3.90
C GLU A 134 24.61 0.37 5.43
N ASN A 135 23.56 -0.04 6.13
CA ASN A 135 23.39 0.16 7.58
C ASN A 135 23.47 -1.16 8.39
N ASP A 136 23.81 -2.27 7.77
CA ASP A 136 23.85 -3.61 8.39
C ASP A 136 22.50 -4.00 9.05
N VAL A 137 21.39 -3.63 8.41
CA VAL A 137 20.03 -3.92 8.88
C VAL A 137 19.47 -5.12 8.13
N LYS A 138 18.96 -6.10 8.88
CA LYS A 138 18.26 -7.24 8.29
C LYS A 138 16.81 -6.88 7.97
N SER A 139 16.41 -7.00 6.71
CA SER A 139 15.00 -6.84 6.32
C SER A 139 14.33 -8.19 6.06
N ILE A 140 13.14 -8.37 6.60
CA ILE A 140 12.33 -9.58 6.46
C ILE A 140 10.93 -9.13 6.04
N THR A 141 10.32 -9.84 5.08
CA THR A 141 8.91 -9.62 4.73
C THR A 141 8.10 -10.80 5.24
N TYR A 142 7.09 -10.52 6.04
CA TYR A 142 6.05 -11.45 6.43
C TYR A 142 4.79 -11.14 5.63
N VAL A 143 4.24 -12.13 4.96
CA VAL A 143 3.01 -11.98 4.15
C VAL A 143 1.91 -12.76 4.84
N ASP A 144 0.86 -12.03 5.26
CA ASP A 144 -0.32 -12.63 5.88
C ASP A 144 -1.51 -12.53 4.91
N GLY A 145 -2.08 -13.68 4.57
CA GLY A 145 -3.42 -13.75 4.00
C GLY A 145 -3.57 -13.73 2.48
N TYR A 146 -2.53 -13.94 1.66
CA TYR A 146 -2.68 -14.07 0.18
C TYR A 146 -2.04 -15.33 -0.36
#